data_3e85333c57d7ba065a0334d4f140529d
#
_entry.id   3e85333c57d7ba065a0334d4f140529d
#
_cell.length_a   1.000
_cell.length_b   1.000
_cell.length_c   1.000
_cell.angle_alpha   90.00
_cell.angle_beta   90.00
_cell.angle_gamma   90.00
#
_symmetry.space_group_name_H-M   'P 1'
#
loop_
_entity.id
_entity.type
_entity.pdbx_description
1 polymer ?
#
loop_
_entity_poly.entity_id
_entity_poly.type
_entity_poly.pdbx_seq_one_letter_code
_entity_poly.pdbx_strand_id
1 'polypeptide(L)'
;MLNILVMGAGAIGCFVGGHLARGGHRVTLVGRPPLMRKVAAAGLTLVWPGQPAQITHPTTITQLAEATAPFDFILLTVKAPATASVIAEFQQHPPLLEQAYIVSLQNGIGNEEALAAAFGPAKIIAGTITIPIQVPEPGVIEVSKAKGGLGLAPLQPGQPVERLATALNAAGLTTETYADYRAMKWSKLLLNIVTNASSAILDLPPAQIVTDSALFDLEIRALREGVAVMQALGIPAVKLPGYPVDWLARLLRAKWLPAAFSRALLRPSMQSGRGSKMPSLHLDLAGGRSDSEIEALNGAIVRAGQEAGLSSPVNQTLSQILMDLFAKRAEWGEFRQQPQRLIEAIEARLNAPNQPF
;
A
#
# COMPACT_ATOMS: atom_id res chain seq x y z
N MET A 1 17.96 -19.65 -9.98
CA MET A 1 16.62 -19.48 -10.57
C MET A 1 15.58 -19.82 -9.51
N LEU A 2 14.57 -18.96 -9.31
CA LEU A 2 13.47 -19.17 -8.35
C LEU A 2 12.20 -19.57 -9.10
N ASN A 3 11.30 -20.29 -8.42
CA ASN A 3 9.94 -20.56 -8.86
C ASN A 3 8.97 -19.75 -8.00
N ILE A 4 8.24 -18.81 -8.62
CA ILE A 4 7.49 -17.76 -7.91
C ILE A 4 6.04 -17.75 -8.41
N LEU A 5 5.10 -17.83 -7.46
CA LEU A 5 3.69 -17.58 -7.72
C LEU A 5 3.36 -16.13 -7.35
N VAL A 6 2.64 -15.43 -8.20
CA VAL A 6 2.12 -14.08 -7.91
C VAL A 6 0.60 -14.14 -7.80
N MET A 7 0.10 -14.06 -6.59
CA MET A 7 -1.34 -14.05 -6.32
C MET A 7 -1.89 -12.63 -6.38
N GLY A 8 -2.57 -12.33 -7.49
CA GLY A 8 -3.12 -11.00 -7.77
C GLY A 8 -2.37 -10.27 -8.88
N ALA A 9 -2.64 -10.59 -10.15
CA ALA A 9 -2.08 -9.91 -11.31
C ALA A 9 -2.70 -8.50 -11.51
N GLY A 10 -2.59 -7.64 -10.50
CA GLY A 10 -2.83 -6.20 -10.57
C GLY A 10 -1.57 -5.44 -10.97
N ALA A 11 -1.56 -4.12 -10.78
CA ALA A 11 -0.40 -3.27 -11.09
C ALA A 11 0.90 -3.76 -10.43
N ILE A 12 0.86 -4.01 -9.11
CA ILE A 12 2.03 -4.44 -8.33
C ILE A 12 2.45 -5.86 -8.74
N GLY A 13 1.49 -6.80 -8.83
CA GLY A 13 1.79 -8.19 -9.18
C GLY A 13 2.38 -8.33 -10.58
N CYS A 14 1.80 -7.66 -11.56
CA CYS A 14 2.34 -7.61 -12.91
C CYS A 14 3.72 -6.93 -12.95
N PHE A 15 3.91 -5.85 -12.21
CA PHE A 15 5.19 -5.16 -12.14
C PHE A 15 6.30 -6.04 -11.59
N VAL A 16 6.13 -6.57 -10.38
CA VAL A 16 7.15 -7.37 -9.71
C VAL A 16 7.35 -8.71 -10.42
N GLY A 17 6.25 -9.39 -10.77
CA GLY A 17 6.30 -10.66 -11.49
C GLY A 17 6.93 -10.53 -12.88
N GLY A 18 6.61 -9.47 -13.61
CA GLY A 18 7.21 -9.19 -14.92
C GLY A 18 8.71 -8.96 -14.85
N HIS A 19 9.19 -8.18 -13.87
CA HIS A 19 10.63 -7.98 -13.66
C HIS A 19 11.36 -9.28 -13.29
N LEU A 20 10.80 -10.09 -12.41
CA LEU A 20 11.37 -11.38 -12.04
C LEU A 20 11.40 -12.36 -13.22
N ALA A 21 10.34 -12.41 -14.04
CA ALA A 21 10.31 -13.23 -15.24
C ALA A 21 11.38 -12.79 -16.25
N ARG A 22 11.53 -11.48 -16.46
CA ARG A 22 12.61 -10.91 -17.29
C ARG A 22 14.01 -11.22 -16.73
N GLY A 23 14.13 -11.29 -15.40
CA GLY A 23 15.36 -11.69 -14.70
C GLY A 23 15.67 -13.19 -14.77
N GLY A 24 14.93 -13.98 -15.56
CA GLY A 24 15.18 -15.41 -15.77
C GLY A 24 14.60 -16.32 -14.68
N HIS A 25 13.67 -15.82 -13.84
CA HIS A 25 12.95 -16.64 -12.87
C HIS A 25 11.69 -17.25 -13.49
N ARG A 26 11.25 -18.41 -12.98
CA ARG A 26 9.95 -18.99 -13.32
C ARG A 26 8.86 -18.25 -12.56
N VAL A 27 7.99 -17.54 -13.27
CA VAL A 27 6.92 -16.75 -12.66
C VAL A 27 5.58 -17.20 -13.20
N THR A 28 4.66 -17.50 -12.27
CA THR A 28 3.26 -17.81 -12.57
C THR A 28 2.39 -16.68 -12.02
N LEU A 29 1.66 -15.98 -12.87
CA LEU A 29 0.70 -14.93 -12.49
C LEU A 29 -0.69 -15.53 -12.35
N VAL A 30 -1.33 -15.32 -11.20
CA VAL A 30 -2.75 -15.64 -10.97
C VAL A 30 -3.56 -14.36 -11.12
N GLY A 31 -4.51 -14.33 -12.04
CA GLY A 31 -5.30 -13.14 -12.28
C GLY A 31 -6.60 -13.38 -13.03
N ARG A 32 -7.37 -12.30 -13.20
CA ARG A 32 -8.67 -12.37 -13.88
C ARG A 32 -8.53 -12.82 -15.35
N PRO A 33 -9.43 -13.67 -15.86
CA PRO A 33 -9.32 -14.28 -17.18
C PRO A 33 -9.06 -13.30 -18.33
N PRO A 34 -9.68 -12.09 -18.41
CA PRO A 34 -9.42 -11.18 -19.53
C PRO A 34 -7.95 -10.71 -19.58
N LEU A 35 -7.36 -10.38 -18.42
CA LEU A 35 -5.96 -9.96 -18.35
C LEU A 35 -5.01 -11.14 -18.63
N MET A 36 -5.29 -12.30 -18.03
CA MET A 36 -4.43 -13.47 -18.21
C MET A 36 -4.38 -13.92 -19.67
N ARG A 37 -5.51 -13.92 -20.39
CA ARG A 37 -5.54 -14.17 -21.83
C ARG A 37 -4.72 -13.16 -22.64
N LYS A 38 -4.83 -11.85 -22.30
CA LYS A 38 -4.04 -10.80 -22.98
C LYS A 38 -2.54 -11.00 -22.76
N VAL A 39 -2.13 -11.25 -21.52
CA VAL A 39 -0.71 -11.48 -21.17
C VAL A 39 -0.16 -12.79 -21.81
N ALA A 40 -0.96 -13.85 -21.84
CA ALA A 40 -0.57 -15.09 -22.51
C ALA A 40 -0.33 -14.89 -24.01
N ALA A 41 -1.17 -14.10 -24.68
CA ALA A 41 -1.09 -13.88 -26.12
C ALA A 41 0.00 -12.87 -26.53
N ALA A 42 0.14 -11.75 -25.81
CA ALA A 42 0.98 -10.63 -26.20
C ALA A 42 2.18 -10.38 -25.27
N GLY A 43 2.26 -11.08 -24.15
CA GLY A 43 3.22 -10.80 -23.09
C GLY A 43 2.77 -9.64 -22.19
N LEU A 44 3.59 -9.38 -21.19
CA LEU A 44 3.46 -8.26 -20.25
C LEU A 44 4.49 -7.20 -20.62
N THR A 45 4.04 -5.99 -20.90
CA THR A 45 4.89 -4.86 -21.26
C THR A 45 5.27 -4.04 -20.05
N LEU A 46 6.56 -3.82 -19.84
CA LEU A 46 7.13 -3.01 -18.77
C LEU A 46 7.75 -1.74 -19.38
N VAL A 47 7.34 -0.59 -18.90
CA VAL A 47 7.81 0.73 -19.40
C VAL A 47 8.43 1.51 -18.26
N TRP A 48 9.68 1.95 -18.44
CA TRP A 48 10.40 2.83 -17.53
C TRP A 48 10.67 4.17 -18.20
N PRO A 49 10.70 5.29 -17.43
CA PRO A 49 11.03 6.60 -17.99
C PRO A 49 12.38 6.59 -18.71
N GLY A 50 12.37 7.04 -19.95
CA GLY A 50 13.58 7.11 -20.78
C GLY A 50 14.17 5.78 -21.23
N GLN A 51 13.47 4.67 -21.06
CA GLN A 51 13.88 3.35 -21.53
C GLN A 51 12.88 2.79 -22.56
N PRO A 52 13.35 1.96 -23.52
CA PRO A 52 12.44 1.25 -24.41
C PRO A 52 11.55 0.29 -23.63
N ALA A 53 10.32 0.11 -24.11
CA ALA A 53 9.39 -0.86 -23.56
C ALA A 53 9.98 -2.29 -23.66
N GLN A 54 9.79 -3.07 -22.60
CA GLN A 54 10.30 -4.44 -22.49
C GLN A 54 9.14 -5.39 -22.33
N ILE A 55 9.13 -6.47 -23.14
CA ILE A 55 8.08 -7.49 -23.09
C ILE A 55 8.63 -8.74 -22.41
N THR A 56 7.84 -9.33 -21.54
CA THR A 56 8.14 -10.58 -20.85
C THR A 56 6.93 -11.52 -20.89
N HIS A 57 7.16 -12.83 -20.82
CA HIS A 57 6.13 -13.85 -20.95
C HIS A 57 6.08 -14.74 -19.70
N PRO A 58 5.56 -14.24 -18.56
CA PRO A 58 5.31 -15.10 -17.40
C PRO A 58 4.21 -16.13 -17.73
N THR A 59 4.22 -17.27 -17.05
CA THR A 59 3.08 -18.20 -17.07
C THR A 59 1.86 -17.53 -16.49
N THR A 60 0.69 -17.73 -17.08
CA THR A 60 -0.57 -17.13 -16.62
C THR A 60 -1.61 -18.20 -16.33
N ILE A 61 -2.24 -18.10 -15.18
CA ILE A 61 -3.36 -18.96 -14.76
C ILE A 61 -4.49 -18.11 -14.20
N THR A 62 -5.69 -18.66 -14.14
CA THR A 62 -6.89 -17.96 -13.68
C THR A 62 -7.37 -18.45 -12.31
N GLN A 63 -6.92 -19.63 -11.89
CA GLN A 63 -7.30 -20.28 -10.62
C GLN A 63 -6.08 -20.96 -10.01
N LEU A 64 -6.01 -21.01 -8.67
CA LEU A 64 -4.91 -21.69 -7.96
C LEU A 64 -4.83 -23.19 -8.27
N ALA A 65 -5.94 -23.82 -8.59
CA ALA A 65 -5.99 -25.23 -8.98
C ALA A 65 -5.14 -25.56 -10.23
N GLU A 66 -4.85 -24.54 -11.07
CA GLU A 66 -3.98 -24.69 -12.25
C GLU A 66 -2.48 -24.60 -11.89
N ALA A 67 -2.16 -24.16 -10.66
CA ALA A 67 -0.78 -23.96 -10.23
C ALA A 67 -0.10 -25.28 -9.88
N THR A 68 1.16 -25.44 -10.32
CA THR A 68 1.97 -26.64 -10.03
C THR A 68 3.12 -26.30 -9.10
N ALA A 69 3.10 -26.86 -7.89
CA ALA A 69 4.19 -26.77 -6.91
C ALA A 69 5.46 -27.52 -7.39
N PRO A 70 6.64 -27.32 -6.75
CA PRO A 70 6.86 -26.44 -5.60
C PRO A 70 7.15 -25.00 -6.01
N PHE A 71 6.78 -24.04 -5.14
CA PHE A 71 7.19 -22.64 -5.24
C PHE A 71 8.20 -22.30 -4.14
N ASP A 72 9.16 -21.42 -4.45
CA ASP A 72 10.07 -20.82 -3.46
C ASP A 72 9.37 -19.69 -2.70
N PHE A 73 8.64 -18.84 -3.44
CA PHE A 73 7.92 -17.69 -2.90
C PHE A 73 6.54 -17.55 -3.53
N ILE A 74 5.58 -17.11 -2.73
CA ILE A 74 4.25 -16.67 -3.17
C ILE A 74 4.14 -15.18 -2.87
N LEU A 75 4.14 -14.33 -3.89
CA LEU A 75 3.97 -12.89 -3.75
C LEU A 75 2.48 -12.56 -3.70
N LEU A 76 2.00 -12.11 -2.55
CA LEU A 76 0.62 -11.70 -2.35
C LEU A 76 0.47 -10.21 -2.67
N THR A 77 -0.25 -9.89 -3.74
CA THR A 77 -0.42 -8.54 -4.28
C THR A 77 -1.88 -8.16 -4.50
N VAL A 78 -2.81 -8.95 -3.96
CA VAL A 78 -4.22 -8.58 -3.90
C VAL A 78 -4.42 -7.42 -2.94
N LYS A 79 -5.53 -6.70 -3.05
CA LYS A 79 -5.88 -5.64 -2.09
C LYS A 79 -6.24 -6.22 -0.72
N ALA A 80 -6.01 -5.44 0.35
CA ALA A 80 -6.22 -5.87 1.73
C ALA A 80 -7.58 -6.51 2.00
N PRO A 81 -8.73 -6.02 1.47
CA PRO A 81 -10.03 -6.67 1.67
C PRO A 81 -10.11 -8.12 1.17
N ALA A 82 -9.27 -8.49 0.20
CA ALA A 82 -9.25 -9.84 -0.35
C ALA A 82 -8.38 -10.83 0.45
N THR A 83 -7.68 -10.39 1.49
CA THR A 83 -6.73 -11.24 2.25
C THR A 83 -7.42 -12.47 2.82
N ALA A 84 -8.58 -12.32 3.44
CA ALA A 84 -9.30 -13.44 4.05
C ALA A 84 -9.74 -14.49 3.01
N SER A 85 -10.23 -14.06 1.85
CA SER A 85 -10.64 -14.98 0.77
C SER A 85 -9.45 -15.74 0.18
N VAL A 86 -8.31 -15.06 0.04
CA VAL A 86 -7.06 -15.70 -0.44
C VAL A 86 -6.50 -16.69 0.59
N ILE A 87 -6.58 -16.38 1.88
CA ILE A 87 -6.22 -17.34 2.93
C ILE A 87 -7.07 -18.61 2.80
N ALA A 88 -8.39 -18.46 2.67
CA ALA A 88 -9.30 -19.61 2.52
C ALA A 88 -9.00 -20.41 1.24
N GLU A 89 -8.64 -19.75 0.15
CA GLU A 89 -8.27 -20.41 -1.11
C GLU A 89 -6.96 -21.19 -0.96
N PHE A 90 -5.92 -20.62 -0.35
CA PHE A 90 -4.66 -21.33 -0.10
C PHE A 90 -4.83 -22.54 0.86
N GLN A 91 -5.73 -22.47 1.82
CA GLN A 91 -6.04 -23.58 2.71
C GLN A 91 -6.63 -24.80 1.97
N GLN A 92 -7.24 -24.58 0.79
CA GLN A 92 -7.72 -25.65 -0.08
C GLN A 92 -6.62 -26.25 -0.96
N HIS A 93 -5.43 -25.60 -1.04
CA HIS A 93 -4.29 -26.02 -1.85
C HIS A 93 -2.99 -26.15 -1.03
N PRO A 94 -2.95 -26.96 0.06
CA PRO A 94 -1.79 -27.05 0.95
C PRO A 94 -0.47 -27.35 0.26
N PRO A 95 -0.39 -28.18 -0.82
CA PRO A 95 0.88 -28.49 -1.49
C PRO A 95 1.60 -27.26 -2.03
N LEU A 96 0.88 -26.17 -2.37
CA LEU A 96 1.48 -24.93 -2.83
C LEU A 96 2.31 -24.21 -1.76
N LEU A 97 2.00 -24.48 -0.47
CA LEU A 97 2.59 -23.82 0.69
C LEU A 97 3.71 -24.61 1.35
N GLU A 98 3.91 -25.91 1.01
CA GLU A 98 4.83 -26.79 1.72
C GLU A 98 6.25 -26.21 1.81
N GLN A 99 6.79 -25.72 0.71
CA GLN A 99 8.14 -25.15 0.63
C GLN A 99 8.14 -23.62 0.53
N ALA A 100 7.01 -23.02 0.12
CA ALA A 100 6.92 -21.61 -0.18
C ALA A 100 6.90 -20.71 1.07
N TYR A 101 7.49 -19.53 0.93
CA TYR A 101 7.26 -18.39 1.82
C TYR A 101 6.25 -17.44 1.18
N ILE A 102 5.26 -16.99 1.95
CA ILE A 102 4.28 -16.00 1.49
C ILE A 102 4.85 -14.61 1.76
N VAL A 103 4.95 -13.79 0.72
CA VAL A 103 5.47 -12.43 0.80
C VAL A 103 4.31 -11.46 0.59
N SER A 104 3.86 -10.80 1.64
CA SER A 104 2.80 -9.78 1.53
C SER A 104 3.38 -8.48 1.00
N LEU A 105 3.08 -8.14 -0.25
CA LEU A 105 3.37 -6.84 -0.87
C LEU A 105 2.17 -5.88 -0.79
N GLN A 106 1.19 -6.19 0.04
CA GLN A 106 -0.03 -5.44 0.21
C GLN A 106 0.21 -4.13 0.97
N ASN A 107 -0.57 -3.11 0.63
CA ASN A 107 -0.59 -1.86 1.41
C ASN A 107 -1.33 -2.04 2.74
N GLY A 108 -1.00 -1.17 3.70
CA GLY A 108 -1.67 -1.09 4.99
C GLY A 108 -1.11 -2.06 6.04
N ILE A 109 -1.80 -2.13 7.16
CA ILE A 109 -1.45 -2.91 8.36
C ILE A 109 -2.53 -3.96 8.60
N GLY A 110 -2.15 -5.12 9.13
CA GLY A 110 -3.04 -6.22 9.49
C GLY A 110 -2.98 -7.41 8.53
N ASN A 111 -2.42 -7.24 7.34
CA ASN A 111 -2.32 -8.34 6.36
C ASN A 111 -1.36 -9.42 6.79
N GLU A 112 -0.18 -9.04 7.27
CA GLU A 112 0.88 -9.93 7.73
C GLU A 112 0.42 -10.72 8.97
N GLU A 113 -0.28 -10.07 9.88
CA GLU A 113 -0.84 -10.67 11.09
C GLU A 113 -1.92 -11.71 10.75
N ALA A 114 -2.81 -11.39 9.80
CA ALA A 114 -3.84 -12.33 9.33
C ALA A 114 -3.22 -13.56 8.65
N LEU A 115 -2.22 -13.36 7.81
CA LEU A 115 -1.49 -14.45 7.17
C LEU A 115 -0.71 -15.30 8.20
N ALA A 116 -0.06 -14.65 9.17
CA ALA A 116 0.67 -15.34 10.22
C ALA A 116 -0.23 -16.17 11.14
N ALA A 117 -1.44 -15.68 11.42
CA ALA A 117 -2.45 -16.43 12.15
C ALA A 117 -2.91 -17.71 11.41
N ALA A 118 -2.99 -17.64 10.08
CA ALA A 118 -3.45 -18.76 9.24
C ALA A 118 -2.36 -19.79 8.94
N PHE A 119 -1.13 -19.35 8.67
CA PHE A 119 -0.05 -20.20 8.13
C PHE A 119 1.19 -20.27 9.02
N GLY A 120 1.18 -19.57 10.14
CA GLY A 120 2.33 -19.43 11.04
C GLY A 120 3.30 -18.32 10.61
N PRO A 121 3.85 -17.56 11.59
CA PRO A 121 4.70 -16.40 11.29
C PRO A 121 6.01 -16.79 10.58
N ALA A 122 6.49 -18.03 10.75
CA ALA A 122 7.69 -18.53 10.09
C ALA A 122 7.56 -18.62 8.56
N LYS A 123 6.33 -18.65 8.04
CA LYS A 123 6.06 -18.70 6.58
C LYS A 123 5.86 -17.33 5.96
N ILE A 124 5.72 -16.25 6.74
CA ILE A 124 5.31 -14.94 6.24
C ILE A 124 6.49 -13.97 6.22
N ILE A 125 6.71 -13.34 5.10
CA ILE A 125 7.65 -12.23 4.90
C ILE A 125 6.83 -10.98 4.57
N ALA A 126 7.12 -9.88 5.25
CA ALA A 126 6.51 -8.59 4.94
C ALA A 126 7.26 -7.91 3.79
N GLY A 127 6.50 -7.30 2.91
CA GLY A 127 7.04 -6.50 1.83
C GLY A 127 6.30 -5.19 1.64
N THR A 128 6.96 -4.25 1.00
CA THR A 128 6.38 -2.96 0.61
C THR A 128 6.96 -2.48 -0.70
N ILE A 129 6.23 -1.63 -1.41
CA ILE A 129 6.67 -1.01 -2.65
C ILE A 129 6.46 0.51 -2.58
N THR A 130 7.47 1.27 -2.98
CA THR A 130 7.43 2.74 -3.01
C THR A 130 7.53 3.31 -4.43
N ILE A 131 7.66 2.45 -5.44
CA ILE A 131 7.71 2.84 -6.86
C ILE A 131 6.30 3.25 -7.32
N PRO A 132 6.14 4.42 -7.97
CA PRO A 132 4.85 4.84 -8.51
C PRO A 132 4.56 4.11 -9.84
N ILE A 133 3.58 3.22 -9.83
CA ILE A 133 3.20 2.38 -10.97
C ILE A 133 1.84 2.82 -11.52
N GLN A 134 1.69 2.72 -12.84
CA GLN A 134 0.44 2.93 -13.57
C GLN A 134 0.15 1.74 -14.49
N VAL A 135 -1.13 1.59 -14.82
CA VAL A 135 -1.61 0.62 -15.81
C VAL A 135 -2.40 1.41 -16.84
N PRO A 136 -1.73 1.99 -17.87
CA PRO A 136 -2.40 2.77 -18.91
C PRO A 136 -3.40 1.93 -19.68
N GLU A 137 -3.08 0.66 -19.90
CA GLU A 137 -3.99 -0.34 -20.47
C GLU A 137 -3.68 -1.74 -19.90
N PRO A 138 -4.63 -2.69 -19.94
CA PRO A 138 -4.38 -4.04 -19.48
C PRO A 138 -3.16 -4.68 -20.16
N GLY A 139 -2.24 -5.23 -19.36
CA GLY A 139 -1.00 -5.84 -19.86
C GLY A 139 0.16 -4.88 -20.08
N VAL A 140 -0.03 -3.58 -19.84
CA VAL A 140 1.05 -2.57 -19.86
C VAL A 140 1.24 -1.98 -18.47
N ILE A 141 2.43 -2.08 -17.95
CA ILE A 141 2.84 -1.55 -16.64
C ILE A 141 3.86 -0.45 -16.86
N GLU A 142 3.51 0.76 -16.40
CA GLU A 142 4.35 1.93 -16.55
C GLU A 142 4.82 2.46 -15.20
N VAL A 143 6.11 2.74 -15.08
CA VAL A 143 6.71 3.46 -13.96
C VAL A 143 6.65 4.96 -14.24
N SER A 144 5.89 5.71 -13.44
CA SER A 144 5.72 7.16 -13.67
C SER A 144 6.97 7.98 -13.34
N LYS A 145 7.78 7.52 -12.37
CA LYS A 145 9.03 8.15 -11.94
C LYS A 145 10.02 7.08 -11.53
N ALA A 146 11.27 7.18 -11.97
CA ALA A 146 12.37 6.30 -11.55
C ALA A 146 12.84 6.62 -10.12
N LYS A 147 11.94 6.51 -9.16
CA LYS A 147 12.18 6.77 -7.73
C LYS A 147 11.45 5.71 -6.89
N GLY A 148 12.09 5.29 -5.81
CA GLY A 148 11.54 4.26 -4.93
C GLY A 148 12.20 2.91 -5.12
N GLY A 149 11.60 1.89 -4.55
CA GLY A 149 12.09 0.51 -4.54
C GLY A 149 11.13 -0.40 -3.80
N LEU A 150 11.63 -1.56 -3.42
CA LEU A 150 10.96 -2.49 -2.54
C LEU A 150 11.64 -2.52 -1.17
N GLY A 151 10.85 -2.79 -0.13
CA GLY A 151 11.36 -3.15 1.19
C GLY A 151 10.89 -4.56 1.51
N LEU A 152 11.75 -5.37 2.11
CA LEU A 152 11.43 -6.69 2.62
C LEU A 152 11.87 -6.81 4.08
N ALA A 153 11.07 -7.48 4.90
CA ALA A 153 11.41 -7.75 6.28
C ALA A 153 10.89 -9.13 6.72
N PRO A 154 11.65 -9.89 7.50
CA PRO A 154 11.18 -11.15 8.04
C PRO A 154 10.17 -10.88 9.18
N LEU A 155 9.18 -11.76 9.35
CA LEU A 155 8.37 -11.80 10.57
C LEU A 155 9.10 -12.54 11.70
N GLN A 156 9.97 -13.48 11.33
CA GLN A 156 10.82 -14.21 12.25
C GLN A 156 12.26 -14.31 11.75
N PRO A 157 13.26 -14.34 12.65
CA PRO A 157 14.65 -14.55 12.27
C PRO A 157 14.85 -15.83 11.44
N GLY A 158 15.81 -15.78 10.51
CA GLY A 158 16.18 -16.95 9.68
C GLY A 158 15.36 -17.14 8.41
N GLN A 159 14.34 -16.31 8.16
CA GLN A 159 13.61 -16.35 6.90
C GLN A 159 14.49 -15.90 5.70
N PRO A 160 14.31 -16.46 4.49
CA PRO A 160 15.22 -16.24 3.36
C PRO A 160 14.96 -14.91 2.62
N VAL A 161 14.85 -13.81 3.37
CA VAL A 161 14.56 -12.47 2.82
C VAL A 161 15.63 -12.03 1.85
N GLU A 162 16.90 -12.25 2.18
CA GLU A 162 18.05 -11.89 1.34
C GLU A 162 18.07 -12.62 0.01
N ARG A 163 17.58 -13.87 -0.02
CA ARG A 163 17.49 -14.65 -1.28
C ARG A 163 16.50 -14.00 -2.27
N LEU A 164 15.37 -13.50 -1.78
CA LEU A 164 14.40 -12.78 -2.59
C LEU A 164 14.89 -11.37 -2.95
N ALA A 165 15.50 -10.65 -2.00
CA ALA A 165 16.06 -9.32 -2.24
C ALA A 165 17.14 -9.35 -3.33
N THR A 166 18.03 -10.34 -3.30
CA THR A 166 19.05 -10.56 -4.34
C THR A 166 18.41 -10.79 -5.71
N ALA A 167 17.36 -11.61 -5.79
CA ALA A 167 16.66 -11.89 -7.04
C ALA A 167 15.97 -10.63 -7.61
N LEU A 168 15.32 -9.85 -6.74
CA LEU A 168 14.67 -8.59 -7.12
C LEU A 168 15.69 -7.54 -7.60
N ASN A 169 16.81 -7.37 -6.87
CA ASN A 169 17.89 -6.47 -7.28
C ASN A 169 18.50 -6.89 -8.63
N ALA A 170 18.75 -8.17 -8.84
CA ALA A 170 19.25 -8.69 -10.12
C ALA A 170 18.25 -8.49 -11.28
N ALA A 171 16.94 -8.48 -10.96
CA ALA A 171 15.88 -8.17 -11.91
C ALA A 171 15.71 -6.65 -12.18
N GLY A 172 16.55 -5.79 -11.55
CA GLY A 172 16.53 -4.34 -11.72
C GLY A 172 15.55 -3.60 -10.79
N LEU A 173 15.10 -4.24 -9.73
CA LEU A 173 14.22 -3.63 -8.72
C LEU A 173 15.01 -3.35 -7.44
N THR A 174 15.42 -2.11 -7.22
CA THR A 174 16.10 -1.69 -5.97
C THR A 174 15.33 -2.20 -4.76
N THR A 175 15.95 -3.10 -3.98
CA THR A 175 15.31 -3.76 -2.85
C THR A 175 16.20 -3.64 -1.62
N GLU A 176 15.65 -3.12 -0.52
CA GLU A 176 16.28 -2.99 0.78
C GLU A 176 15.65 -3.98 1.76
N THR A 177 16.43 -4.52 2.70
CA THR A 177 15.95 -5.40 3.77
C THR A 177 15.91 -4.67 5.10
N TYR A 178 14.94 -5.01 5.95
CA TYR A 178 14.69 -4.39 7.25
C TYR A 178 14.64 -5.48 8.32
N ALA A 179 15.15 -5.17 9.50
CA ALA A 179 15.11 -6.08 10.65
C ALA A 179 13.69 -6.16 11.28
N ASP A 180 12.94 -5.07 11.24
CA ASP A 180 11.62 -4.93 11.84
C ASP A 180 10.56 -4.64 10.76
N TYR A 181 9.68 -5.63 10.49
CA TYR A 181 8.60 -5.47 9.52
C TYR A 181 7.58 -4.42 9.94
N ARG A 182 7.32 -4.25 11.24
CA ARG A 182 6.38 -3.25 11.74
C ARG A 182 6.91 -1.85 11.46
N ALA A 183 8.20 -1.61 11.73
CA ALA A 183 8.84 -0.33 11.42
C ALA A 183 8.74 0.00 9.92
N MET A 184 9.03 -0.96 9.04
CA MET A 184 8.91 -0.81 7.59
C MET A 184 7.46 -0.54 7.16
N LYS A 185 6.50 -1.36 7.60
CA LYS A 185 5.09 -1.26 7.19
C LYS A 185 4.42 0.02 7.70
N TRP A 186 4.65 0.40 8.97
CA TRP A 186 4.13 1.64 9.55
C TRP A 186 4.74 2.88 8.91
N SER A 187 6.04 2.85 8.58
CA SER A 187 6.65 3.93 7.79
C SER A 187 6.01 4.06 6.41
N LYS A 188 5.69 2.94 5.75
CA LYS A 188 4.97 2.96 4.47
C LYS A 188 3.54 3.45 4.64
N LEU A 189 2.87 3.13 5.75
CA LEU A 189 1.54 3.63 6.05
C LEU A 189 1.51 5.16 6.09
N LEU A 190 2.50 5.81 6.73
CA LEU A 190 2.59 7.28 6.74
C LEU A 190 2.66 7.88 5.32
N LEU A 191 3.35 7.21 4.38
CA LEU A 191 3.35 7.65 2.98
C LEU A 191 2.00 7.41 2.30
N ASN A 192 1.31 6.33 2.65
CA ASN A 192 0.06 5.96 1.99
C ASN A 192 -1.10 6.87 2.39
N ILE A 193 -1.16 7.33 3.63
CA ILE A 193 -2.26 8.18 4.11
C ILE A 193 -2.18 9.62 3.60
N VAL A 194 -0.98 10.10 3.16
CA VAL A 194 -0.84 11.47 2.62
C VAL A 194 -1.79 11.70 1.47
N THR A 195 -2.72 12.61 1.61
CA THR A 195 -3.72 13.05 0.63
C THR A 195 -4.56 11.93 0.00
N ASN A 196 -4.45 10.69 0.45
CA ASN A 196 -5.12 9.57 -0.20
C ASN A 196 -6.62 9.57 0.09
N ALA A 197 -6.99 9.70 1.35
CA ALA A 197 -8.39 9.72 1.77
C ALA A 197 -9.08 11.04 1.41
N SER A 198 -8.46 12.18 1.69
CA SER A 198 -9.00 13.50 1.38
C SER A 198 -9.21 13.73 -0.12
N SER A 199 -8.24 13.31 -0.98
CA SER A 199 -8.42 13.34 -2.43
C SER A 199 -9.58 12.47 -2.90
N ALA A 200 -9.78 11.31 -2.30
CA ALA A 200 -10.89 10.41 -2.66
C ALA A 200 -12.24 11.01 -2.24
N ILE A 201 -12.33 11.55 -1.03
CA ILE A 201 -13.56 12.16 -0.50
C ILE A 201 -13.96 13.39 -1.32
N LEU A 202 -12.98 14.28 -1.59
CA LEU A 202 -13.23 15.58 -2.20
C LEU A 202 -13.22 15.55 -3.73
N ASP A 203 -12.81 14.45 -4.38
CA ASP A 203 -12.54 14.41 -5.83
C ASP A 203 -11.60 15.55 -6.27
N LEU A 204 -10.55 15.78 -5.46
CA LEU A 204 -9.53 16.79 -5.72
C LEU A 204 -8.15 16.13 -5.85
N PRO A 205 -7.33 16.56 -6.83
CA PRO A 205 -5.98 16.02 -6.95
C PRO A 205 -5.12 16.40 -5.75
N PRO A 206 -4.13 15.57 -5.37
CA PRO A 206 -3.24 15.81 -4.24
C PRO A 206 -2.62 17.22 -4.21
N ALA A 207 -2.27 17.75 -5.37
CA ALA A 207 -1.71 19.11 -5.47
C ALA A 207 -2.67 20.19 -4.93
N GLN A 208 -3.98 20.05 -5.18
CA GLN A 208 -4.98 20.99 -4.66
C GLN A 208 -5.17 20.85 -3.15
N ILE A 209 -5.21 19.62 -2.64
CA ILE A 209 -5.24 19.35 -1.18
C ILE A 209 -4.06 20.02 -0.48
N VAL A 210 -2.85 19.88 -1.03
CA VAL A 210 -1.63 20.45 -0.44
C VAL A 210 -1.57 21.98 -0.59
N THR A 211 -2.20 22.56 -1.61
CA THR A 211 -2.22 24.00 -1.83
C THR A 211 -3.19 24.72 -0.90
N ASP A 212 -4.32 24.10 -0.60
CA ASP A 212 -5.27 24.62 0.39
C ASP A 212 -4.68 24.51 1.81
N SER A 213 -4.62 25.62 2.53
CA SER A 213 -3.96 25.64 3.85
C SER A 213 -4.71 24.89 4.93
N ALA A 214 -6.05 24.89 4.90
CA ALA A 214 -6.85 24.19 5.89
C ALA A 214 -6.80 22.67 5.68
N LEU A 215 -6.93 22.23 4.43
CA LEU A 215 -6.78 20.81 4.07
C LEU A 215 -5.36 20.31 4.36
N PHE A 216 -4.33 21.12 4.05
CA PHE A 216 -2.96 20.75 4.39
C PHE A 216 -2.76 20.57 5.90
N ASP A 217 -3.32 21.43 6.72
CA ASP A 217 -3.24 21.31 8.18
C ASP A 217 -3.95 20.05 8.68
N LEU A 218 -5.05 19.63 8.06
CA LEU A 218 -5.70 18.33 8.35
C LEU A 218 -4.80 17.15 7.99
N GLU A 219 -4.13 17.18 6.84
CA GLU A 219 -3.15 16.16 6.45
C GLU A 219 -2.01 16.04 7.47
N ILE A 220 -1.48 17.18 7.94
CA ILE A 220 -0.43 17.19 8.97
C ILE A 220 -0.97 16.64 10.31
N ARG A 221 -2.20 16.92 10.67
CA ARG A 221 -2.83 16.33 11.88
C ARG A 221 -2.97 14.83 11.74
N ALA A 222 -3.49 14.33 10.61
CA ALA A 222 -3.60 12.89 10.33
C ALA A 222 -2.25 12.18 10.45
N LEU A 223 -1.20 12.75 9.87
CA LEU A 223 0.16 12.22 9.99
C LEU A 223 0.68 12.24 11.43
N ARG A 224 0.42 13.31 12.19
CA ARG A 224 0.81 13.41 13.60
C ARG A 224 0.11 12.35 14.47
N GLU A 225 -1.16 12.06 14.21
CA GLU A 225 -1.88 10.96 14.87
C GLU A 225 -1.18 9.62 14.58
N GLY A 226 -0.87 9.33 13.32
CA GLY A 226 -0.14 8.11 12.95
C GLY A 226 1.23 8.00 13.63
N VAL A 227 1.99 9.10 13.67
CA VAL A 227 3.30 9.14 14.35
C VAL A 227 3.15 8.96 15.88
N ALA A 228 2.11 9.53 16.48
CA ALA A 228 1.84 9.37 17.91
C ALA A 228 1.49 7.91 18.26
N VAL A 229 0.68 7.25 17.43
CA VAL A 229 0.38 5.83 17.58
C VAL A 229 1.64 4.98 17.43
N MET A 230 2.48 5.22 16.42
CA MET A 230 3.77 4.52 16.29
C MET A 230 4.63 4.67 17.54
N GLN A 231 4.69 5.88 18.13
CA GLN A 231 5.44 6.12 19.36
C GLN A 231 4.90 5.34 20.55
N ALA A 232 3.57 5.33 20.74
CA ALA A 232 2.94 4.58 21.84
C ALA A 232 3.17 3.06 21.71
N LEU A 233 3.23 2.56 20.49
CA LEU A 233 3.51 1.15 20.19
C LEU A 233 5.01 0.80 20.19
N GLY A 234 5.91 1.78 20.43
CA GLY A 234 7.35 1.57 20.38
C GLY A 234 7.88 1.28 18.96
N ILE A 235 7.16 1.66 17.90
CA ILE A 235 7.53 1.39 16.52
C ILE A 235 8.34 2.57 15.98
N PRO A 236 9.63 2.39 15.63
CA PRO A 236 10.41 3.47 15.03
C PRO A 236 10.01 3.71 13.57
N ALA A 237 10.04 4.96 13.14
CA ALA A 237 9.97 5.27 11.72
C ALA A 237 11.33 5.00 11.08
N VAL A 238 11.34 4.37 9.90
CA VAL A 238 12.56 4.05 9.14
C VAL A 238 12.53 4.72 7.77
N LYS A 239 13.71 4.99 7.23
CA LYS A 239 13.86 5.40 5.83
C LYS A 239 13.35 4.27 4.94
N LEU A 240 12.62 4.61 3.88
CA LEU A 240 12.21 3.66 2.83
C LEU A 240 12.90 4.01 1.50
N PRO A 241 13.02 3.07 0.56
CA PRO A 241 13.64 3.33 -0.73
C PRO A 241 13.04 4.58 -1.40
N GLY A 242 13.89 5.60 -1.59
CA GLY A 242 13.50 6.88 -2.18
C GLY A 242 12.78 7.88 -1.25
N TYR A 243 12.48 7.53 0.03
CA TYR A 243 11.69 8.36 0.93
C TYR A 243 12.27 8.41 2.36
N PRO A 244 12.68 9.59 2.88
CA PRO A 244 13.22 9.76 4.22
C PRO A 244 12.10 9.87 5.28
N VAL A 245 11.34 8.78 5.49
CA VAL A 245 10.16 8.79 6.39
C VAL A 245 10.57 8.97 7.85
N ASP A 246 11.74 8.47 8.24
CA ASP A 246 12.33 8.68 9.56
C ASP A 246 12.53 10.17 9.87
N TRP A 247 13.02 10.94 8.90
CA TRP A 247 13.17 12.39 9.02
C TRP A 247 11.80 13.08 9.10
N LEU A 248 10.85 12.70 8.23
CA LEU A 248 9.47 13.21 8.26
C LEU A 248 8.84 12.98 9.64
N ALA A 249 8.94 11.78 10.19
CA ALA A 249 8.38 11.45 11.49
C ALA A 249 9.01 12.28 12.62
N ARG A 250 10.36 12.50 12.59
CA ARG A 250 11.03 13.38 13.54
C ARG A 250 10.52 14.80 13.49
N LEU A 251 10.30 15.33 12.28
CA LEU A 251 9.77 16.67 12.09
C LEU A 251 8.33 16.80 12.63
N LEU A 252 7.49 15.81 12.36
CA LEU A 252 6.10 15.78 12.82
C LEU A 252 5.96 15.70 14.36
N ARG A 253 6.97 15.11 15.05
CA ARG A 253 7.07 15.08 16.53
C ARG A 253 7.38 16.43 17.15
N ALA A 254 8.02 17.32 16.41
CA ALA A 254 8.41 18.63 16.89
C ALA A 254 7.19 19.56 17.08
N LYS A 255 6.46 19.38 18.19
CA LYS A 255 5.23 20.14 18.51
C LYS A 255 5.47 21.65 18.63
N TRP A 256 6.71 22.06 18.92
CA TRP A 256 7.14 23.45 19.04
C TRP A 256 7.33 24.17 17.70
N LEU A 257 7.35 23.42 16.58
CA LEU A 257 7.51 24.02 15.26
C LEU A 257 6.22 24.77 14.87
N PRO A 258 6.30 26.07 14.54
CA PRO A 258 5.16 26.83 14.06
C PRO A 258 4.53 26.18 12.82
N ALA A 259 3.19 26.20 12.73
CA ALA A 259 2.47 25.61 11.60
C ALA A 259 2.95 26.15 10.24
N ALA A 260 3.25 27.47 10.18
CA ALA A 260 3.79 28.10 8.98
C ALA A 260 5.13 27.50 8.51
N PHE A 261 6.04 27.20 9.46
CA PHE A 261 7.32 26.59 9.17
C PHE A 261 7.17 25.12 8.72
N SER A 262 6.31 24.38 9.42
CA SER A 262 5.97 23.00 9.03
C SER A 262 5.38 22.96 7.60
N ARG A 263 4.51 23.91 7.26
CA ARG A 263 3.95 24.06 5.91
C ARG A 263 5.04 24.35 4.88
N ALA A 264 5.91 25.33 5.13
CA ALA A 264 6.98 25.70 4.19
C ALA A 264 7.93 24.53 3.92
N LEU A 265 8.22 23.71 4.90
CA LEU A 265 9.16 22.61 4.80
C LEU A 265 8.55 21.33 4.18
N LEU A 266 7.30 21.00 4.52
CA LEU A 266 6.67 19.75 4.06
C LEU A 266 5.92 19.90 2.73
N ARG A 267 5.36 21.07 2.44
CA ARG A 267 4.56 21.31 1.24
C ARG A 267 5.30 20.95 -0.06
N PRO A 268 6.55 21.36 -0.32
CA PRO A 268 7.26 21.00 -1.55
C PRO A 268 7.45 19.49 -1.72
N SER A 269 7.78 18.78 -0.64
CA SER A 269 7.99 17.33 -0.70
C SER A 269 6.69 16.56 -0.95
N MET A 270 5.57 17.01 -0.39
CA MET A 270 4.25 16.43 -0.62
C MET A 270 3.72 16.73 -2.03
N GLN A 271 3.93 17.94 -2.55
CA GLN A 271 3.57 18.31 -3.93
C GLN A 271 4.36 17.50 -4.96
N SER A 272 5.69 17.36 -4.78
CA SER A 272 6.54 16.62 -5.71
C SER A 272 6.27 15.13 -5.75
N GLY A 273 5.70 14.58 -4.66
CA GLY A 273 5.46 13.15 -4.49
C GLY A 273 4.35 12.61 -5.39
N ARG A 274 3.19 13.25 -5.43
CA ARG A 274 1.98 12.74 -6.11
C ARG A 274 1.50 13.57 -7.30
N GLY A 275 1.82 14.86 -7.33
CA GLY A 275 1.42 15.76 -8.43
C GLY A 275 -0.10 15.85 -8.64
N SER A 276 -0.53 15.80 -9.90
CA SER A 276 -1.95 15.84 -10.29
C SER A 276 -2.60 14.44 -10.36
N LYS A 277 -1.83 13.36 -10.17
CA LYS A 277 -2.36 12.00 -10.27
C LYS A 277 -3.26 11.67 -9.08
N MET A 278 -4.48 11.20 -9.39
CA MET A 278 -5.41 10.75 -8.37
C MET A 278 -4.91 9.48 -7.67
N PRO A 279 -5.04 9.39 -6.33
CA PRO A 279 -4.57 8.25 -5.56
C PRO A 279 -5.49 7.02 -5.68
N SER A 280 -5.01 5.87 -5.16
CA SER A 280 -5.68 4.58 -5.33
C SER A 280 -7.09 4.54 -4.75
N LEU A 281 -7.33 5.14 -3.58
CA LEU A 281 -8.67 5.16 -2.98
C LEU A 281 -9.67 5.93 -3.84
N HIS A 282 -9.24 7.02 -4.47
CA HIS A 282 -10.08 7.75 -5.42
C HIS A 282 -10.41 6.90 -6.66
N LEU A 283 -9.41 6.25 -7.26
CA LEU A 283 -9.61 5.41 -8.44
C LEU A 283 -10.56 4.25 -8.16
N ASP A 284 -10.52 3.69 -6.96
CA ASP A 284 -11.44 2.64 -6.52
C ASP A 284 -12.86 3.16 -6.36
N LEU A 285 -13.03 4.30 -5.68
CA LEU A 285 -14.33 4.92 -5.47
C LEU A 285 -14.98 5.35 -6.79
N ALA A 286 -14.24 6.05 -7.64
CA ALA A 286 -14.68 6.47 -8.97
C ALA A 286 -14.96 5.29 -9.89
N GLY A 287 -14.24 4.18 -9.72
CA GLY A 287 -14.49 2.92 -10.44
C GLY A 287 -15.66 2.11 -9.91
N GLY A 288 -16.40 2.61 -8.92
CA GLY A 288 -17.62 1.96 -8.37
C GLY A 288 -17.34 0.69 -7.58
N ARG A 289 -16.13 0.52 -7.02
CA ARG A 289 -15.84 -0.62 -6.14
C ARG A 289 -16.64 -0.52 -4.85
N SER A 290 -16.97 -1.66 -4.29
CA SER A 290 -17.67 -1.76 -2.99
C SER A 290 -16.72 -1.99 -1.82
N ASP A 291 -15.42 -2.29 -2.10
CA ASP A 291 -14.38 -2.59 -1.13
C ASP A 291 -13.27 -1.53 -1.16
N SER A 292 -12.71 -1.22 -0.01
CA SER A 292 -11.68 -0.19 0.16
C SER A 292 -10.54 -0.66 1.06
N GLU A 293 -9.32 -0.20 0.76
CA GLU A 293 -8.15 -0.39 1.64
C GLU A 293 -8.14 0.59 2.83
N ILE A 294 -9.13 1.49 2.96
CA ILE A 294 -9.13 2.55 3.99
C ILE A 294 -9.01 2.00 5.42
N GLU A 295 -9.61 0.83 5.68
CA GLU A 295 -9.52 0.19 6.99
C GLU A 295 -8.11 -0.33 7.31
N ALA A 296 -7.36 -0.79 6.29
CA ALA A 296 -5.97 -1.17 6.46
C ALA A 296 -5.02 0.04 6.48
N LEU A 297 -5.49 1.23 6.08
CA LEU A 297 -4.75 2.49 6.07
C LEU A 297 -5.12 3.35 7.28
N ASN A 298 -5.95 4.37 7.11
CA ASN A 298 -6.37 5.26 8.19
C ASN A 298 -7.06 4.51 9.34
N GLY A 299 -7.89 3.52 9.03
CA GLY A 299 -8.54 2.65 10.02
C GLY A 299 -7.55 1.88 10.90
N ALA A 300 -6.39 1.49 10.37
CA ALA A 300 -5.35 0.84 11.17
C ALA A 300 -4.75 1.77 12.24
N ILE A 301 -4.58 3.06 11.92
CA ILE A 301 -4.14 4.08 12.90
C ILE A 301 -5.18 4.21 14.02
N VAL A 302 -6.47 4.23 13.64
CA VAL A 302 -7.57 4.36 14.61
C VAL A 302 -7.59 3.17 15.57
N ARG A 303 -7.60 1.94 15.06
CA ARG A 303 -7.62 0.72 15.89
C ARG A 303 -6.41 0.63 16.81
N ALA A 304 -5.22 0.76 16.25
CA ALA A 304 -4.00 0.70 17.03
C ALA A 304 -3.87 1.86 18.05
N GLY A 305 -4.41 3.04 17.71
CA GLY A 305 -4.51 4.16 18.63
C GLY A 305 -5.42 3.84 19.83
N GLN A 306 -6.60 3.29 19.57
CA GLN A 306 -7.55 2.88 20.61
C GLN A 306 -6.95 1.83 21.55
N GLU A 307 -6.27 0.82 21.02
CA GLU A 307 -5.56 -0.20 21.81
C GLU A 307 -4.46 0.42 22.68
N ALA A 308 -3.83 1.51 22.22
CA ALA A 308 -2.81 2.27 22.95
C ALA A 308 -3.38 3.40 23.83
N GLY A 309 -4.71 3.53 23.96
CA GLY A 309 -5.36 4.61 24.71
C GLY A 309 -5.25 5.99 24.07
N LEU A 310 -5.02 6.06 22.76
CA LEU A 310 -4.91 7.30 22.00
C LEU A 310 -6.13 7.53 21.09
N SER A 311 -6.55 8.78 20.97
CA SER A 311 -7.56 9.21 20.00
C SER A 311 -6.90 9.63 18.68
N SER A 312 -7.52 9.26 17.56
CA SER A 312 -7.08 9.63 16.21
C SER A 312 -8.25 10.20 15.40
N PRO A 313 -8.84 11.34 15.82
CA PRO A 313 -10.10 11.84 15.31
C PRO A 313 -10.07 12.19 13.82
N VAL A 314 -8.95 12.69 13.29
CA VAL A 314 -8.84 13.01 11.86
C VAL A 314 -8.85 11.72 11.03
N ASN A 315 -7.99 10.75 11.35
CA ASN A 315 -7.97 9.46 10.67
C ASN A 315 -9.31 8.72 10.79
N GLN A 316 -9.97 8.82 11.94
CA GLN A 316 -11.27 8.23 12.20
C GLN A 316 -12.35 8.84 11.30
N THR A 317 -12.41 10.16 11.18
CA THR A 317 -13.40 10.84 10.33
C THR A 317 -13.17 10.52 8.86
N LEU A 318 -11.91 10.58 8.39
CA LEU A 318 -11.56 10.22 7.00
C LEU A 318 -11.92 8.76 6.69
N SER A 319 -11.64 7.85 7.62
CA SER A 319 -11.96 6.43 7.46
C SER A 319 -13.45 6.20 7.40
N GLN A 320 -14.22 6.81 8.34
CA GLN A 320 -15.68 6.65 8.39
C GLN A 320 -16.37 7.18 7.14
N ILE A 321 -16.03 8.40 6.70
CA ILE A 321 -16.63 8.99 5.49
C ILE A 321 -16.37 8.09 4.29
N LEU A 322 -15.14 7.63 4.09
CA LEU A 322 -14.84 6.74 2.96
C LEU A 322 -15.55 5.39 3.05
N MET A 323 -15.63 4.78 4.23
CA MET A 323 -16.40 3.54 4.40
C MET A 323 -17.87 3.75 4.04
N ASP A 324 -18.46 4.89 4.43
CA ASP A 324 -19.85 5.19 4.12
C ASP A 324 -20.07 5.44 2.61
N LEU A 325 -19.12 6.11 1.95
CA LEU A 325 -19.14 6.31 0.50
C LEU A 325 -19.02 4.98 -0.27
N PHE A 326 -18.08 4.11 0.09
CA PHE A 326 -17.91 2.79 -0.54
C PHE A 326 -19.13 1.87 -0.31
N ALA A 327 -19.72 1.94 0.89
CA ALA A 327 -20.93 1.20 1.24
C ALA A 327 -22.22 1.85 0.73
N LYS A 328 -22.14 2.99 0.04
CA LYS A 328 -23.30 3.78 -0.45
C LYS A 328 -24.26 4.18 0.67
N ARG A 329 -23.75 4.42 1.89
CA ARG A 329 -24.52 4.97 3.02
C ARG A 329 -24.49 6.50 3.04
N ALA A 330 -23.55 7.11 2.31
CA ALA A 330 -23.48 8.55 2.06
C ALA A 330 -23.33 8.80 0.55
N GLU A 331 -23.81 9.95 0.09
CA GLU A 331 -23.67 10.36 -1.30
C GLU A 331 -22.35 11.11 -1.51
N TRP A 332 -21.58 10.70 -2.53
CA TRP A 332 -20.29 11.37 -2.81
C TRP A 332 -20.45 12.86 -3.12
N GLY A 333 -21.59 13.25 -3.72
CA GLY A 333 -21.93 14.64 -4.02
C GLY A 333 -21.95 15.57 -2.79
N GLU A 334 -22.16 15.04 -1.58
CA GLU A 334 -22.13 15.81 -0.34
C GLU A 334 -20.73 16.37 -0.01
N PHE A 335 -19.67 15.67 -0.41
CA PHE A 335 -18.28 16.02 -0.14
C PHE A 335 -17.50 16.46 -1.37
N ARG A 336 -17.93 16.00 -2.56
CA ARG A 336 -17.23 16.21 -3.81
C ARG A 336 -17.03 17.68 -4.10
N GLN A 337 -15.76 18.13 -4.19
CA GLN A 337 -15.36 19.52 -4.38
C GLN A 337 -15.90 20.51 -3.31
N GLN A 338 -16.16 19.99 -2.10
CA GLN A 338 -16.63 20.76 -0.95
C GLN A 338 -15.66 20.64 0.25
N PRO A 339 -14.48 21.28 0.20
CA PRO A 339 -13.48 21.21 1.27
C PRO A 339 -14.04 21.58 2.64
N GLN A 340 -14.91 22.61 2.70
CA GLN A 340 -15.50 23.09 3.93
C GLN A 340 -16.31 22.02 4.66
N ARG A 341 -17.04 21.19 3.94
CA ARG A 341 -17.81 20.07 4.51
C ARG A 341 -16.91 19.05 5.21
N LEU A 342 -15.76 18.70 4.60
CA LEU A 342 -14.81 17.80 5.22
C LEU A 342 -14.17 18.42 6.46
N ILE A 343 -13.81 19.72 6.40
CA ILE A 343 -13.24 20.44 7.52
C ILE A 343 -14.22 20.45 8.71
N GLU A 344 -15.48 20.83 8.47
CA GLU A 344 -16.53 20.85 9.49
C GLU A 344 -16.76 19.47 10.13
N ALA A 345 -16.79 18.40 9.35
CA ALA A 345 -16.95 17.04 9.85
C ALA A 345 -15.79 16.62 10.78
N ILE A 346 -14.56 17.02 10.45
CA ILE A 346 -13.39 16.74 11.27
C ILE A 346 -13.38 17.62 12.52
N GLU A 347 -13.70 18.91 12.41
CA GLU A 347 -13.78 19.82 13.56
C GLU A 347 -14.88 19.43 14.56
N ALA A 348 -16.02 19.01 14.06
CA ALA A 348 -17.10 18.49 14.90
C ALA A 348 -16.63 17.31 15.76
N ARG A 349 -15.83 16.40 15.18
CA ARG A 349 -15.26 15.27 15.92
C ARG A 349 -14.14 15.69 16.89
N LEU A 350 -13.31 16.65 16.51
CA LEU A 350 -12.27 17.19 17.39
C LEU A 350 -12.84 17.85 18.65
N ASN A 351 -14.02 18.45 18.52
CA ASN A 351 -14.72 19.15 19.59
C ASN A 351 -15.70 18.25 20.38
N ALA A 352 -16.01 17.05 19.89
CA ALA A 352 -16.84 16.10 20.61
C ALA A 352 -16.10 15.54 21.83
N PRO A 353 -16.74 15.47 23.02
CA PRO A 353 -16.16 14.75 24.15
C PRO A 353 -15.93 13.29 23.75
N ASN A 354 -14.79 12.72 24.16
CA ASN A 354 -14.42 11.32 23.89
C ASN A 354 -15.61 10.39 24.15
N GLN A 355 -16.34 10.01 23.12
CA GLN A 355 -17.30 8.92 23.21
C GLN A 355 -16.55 7.64 22.83
N PRO A 356 -16.48 6.65 23.73
CA PRO A 356 -16.08 5.30 23.34
C PRO A 356 -17.14 4.74 22.39
N PHE A 357 -16.70 3.96 21.41
CA PHE A 357 -17.56 3.14 20.55
C PHE A 357 -18.17 1.99 21.32
#